data_32d602b9c1bdb2ce57e2aa64fbd80c9c
#
_entry.id   32d602b9c1bdb2ce57e2aa64fbd80c9c
#
_cell.length_a   1.000
_cell.length_b   1.000
_cell.length_c   1.000
_cell.angle_alpha   90.00
_cell.angle_beta   90.00
_cell.angle_gamma   90.00
#
_symmetry.space_group_name_H-M   'P 1'
#
loop_
_entity.id
_entity.type
_entity.pdbx_description
1 polymer ?
#
loop_
_entity_poly.entity_id
_entity_poly.type
_entity_poly.pdbx_seq_one_letter_code
_entity_poly.pdbx_strand_id
1 'polypeptide(L)'
;MTGVPAKAEVRGMEQPGNRIHFRKTLYCKMIVVTLLLGITFFIALLWIYKASCSRFEEELTYHSDTLTGQICQNVDITLKELAEKTVPLTATNERFGSLLSGVREEDKGKEIPFQRLRIRNHLEEMLSMNDDINWIAVIDRRNEVYMAYRDSRPKGTVPGSIELLSLYMDNKENLSDRPGNIVWLTSANEDGIVLMRSLFDTNTMKFCGYIVAEVKNKSLKAIFE
;
A
#
# COMPACT_ATOMS: atom_id res chain seq x y z
N MET A 1 96.79 24.33 75.27
CA MET A 1 96.99 22.92 74.92
C MET A 1 95.65 22.40 74.50
N THR A 2 95.66 21.67 73.43
CA THR A 2 94.62 20.85 72.79
C THR A 2 93.65 21.59 71.92
N GLY A 3 93.95 21.47 70.65
CA GLY A 3 93.09 21.91 69.54
C GLY A 3 91.90 20.98 69.28
N VAL A 4 90.83 21.58 68.87
CA VAL A 4 89.65 20.89 68.34
C VAL A 4 89.63 21.09 66.84
N PRO A 5 89.56 20.03 66.00
CA PRO A 5 89.53 20.21 64.59
C PRO A 5 88.09 20.57 64.09
N ALA A 6 88.00 21.49 63.21
CA ALA A 6 86.79 21.95 62.53
C ALA A 6 86.18 20.83 61.67
N LYS A 7 84.88 20.60 61.84
CA LYS A 7 84.03 19.69 61.06
C LYS A 7 83.72 20.34 59.74
N ALA A 8 84.28 19.81 58.62
CA ALA A 8 83.99 20.28 57.31
C ALA A 8 82.51 19.88 56.90
N GLU A 9 81.72 20.86 56.65
CA GLU A 9 80.35 20.73 56.15
C GLU A 9 80.39 20.42 54.63
N VAL A 10 80.16 19.16 54.27
CA VAL A 10 80.05 18.76 52.88
C VAL A 10 78.69 19.22 52.40
N ARG A 11 78.67 20.38 51.76
CA ARG A 11 77.50 20.80 50.90
C ARG A 11 77.39 19.88 49.70
N GLY A 12 76.41 19.00 49.75
CA GLY A 12 76.04 18.20 48.59
C GLY A 12 75.59 19.10 47.44
N MET A 13 76.44 19.19 46.43
CA MET A 13 76.08 19.78 45.16
C MET A 13 74.96 18.91 44.51
N GLU A 14 73.71 19.30 44.67
CA GLU A 14 72.62 18.79 43.82
C GLU A 14 72.87 19.22 42.39
N GLN A 15 73.19 18.26 41.58
CA GLN A 15 73.41 18.50 40.11
C GLN A 15 72.09 18.96 39.44
N PRO A 16 72.02 20.19 38.83
CA PRO A 16 70.81 20.74 38.23
C PRO A 16 70.32 19.95 37.00
N GLY A 17 71.17 19.12 36.40
CA GLY A 17 70.83 18.32 35.22
C GLY A 17 69.77 17.22 35.42
N ASN A 18 69.74 16.68 36.70
CA ASN A 18 68.85 15.55 37.00
C ASN A 18 67.34 15.99 37.13
N ARG A 19 67.09 17.23 37.54
CA ARG A 19 65.74 17.81 37.68
C ARG A 19 65.10 18.11 36.32
N ILE A 20 65.90 18.51 35.35
CA ILE A 20 65.43 18.82 34.01
C ILE A 20 65.01 17.53 33.24
N HIS A 21 65.81 16.47 33.43
CA HIS A 21 65.53 15.15 32.80
C HIS A 21 64.26 14.50 33.37
N PHE A 22 64.08 14.59 34.70
CA PHE A 22 62.93 14.05 35.41
C PHE A 22 61.63 14.78 35.03
N ARG A 23 61.65 16.12 34.90
CA ARG A 23 60.52 16.91 34.46
C ARG A 23 60.11 16.55 32.96
N LYS A 24 61.07 16.47 32.06
CA LYS A 24 60.84 16.04 30.69
C LYS A 24 60.21 14.64 30.62
N THR A 25 60.69 13.70 31.39
CA THR A 25 60.17 12.33 31.44
C THR A 25 58.75 12.29 32.04
N LEU A 26 58.45 13.13 33.04
CA LEU A 26 57.13 13.24 33.64
C LEU A 26 56.11 13.83 32.64
N TYR A 27 56.45 14.92 31.92
CA TYR A 27 55.63 15.49 30.89
C TYR A 27 55.35 14.49 29.76
N CYS A 28 56.35 13.75 29.31
CA CYS A 28 56.18 12.72 28.29
C CYS A 28 55.21 11.62 28.75
N LYS A 29 55.32 11.17 29.98
CA LYS A 29 54.39 10.17 30.55
C LYS A 29 52.97 10.72 30.67
N MET A 30 52.77 11.97 31.08
CA MET A 30 51.45 12.59 31.15
C MET A 30 50.81 12.73 29.77
N ILE A 31 51.59 13.13 28.76
CA ILE A 31 51.08 13.23 27.35
C ILE A 31 50.65 11.87 26.86
N VAL A 32 51.43 10.81 27.09
CA VAL A 32 51.09 9.45 26.67
C VAL A 32 49.79 8.96 27.34
N VAL A 33 49.63 9.19 28.64
CA VAL A 33 48.43 8.80 29.38
C VAL A 33 47.22 9.56 28.88
N THR A 34 47.36 10.86 28.66
CA THR A 34 46.24 11.69 28.11
C THR A 34 45.84 11.24 26.72
N LEU A 35 46.83 10.91 25.89
CA LEU A 35 46.58 10.42 24.52
C LEU A 35 45.91 9.04 24.53
N LEU A 36 46.32 8.12 25.40
CA LEU A 36 45.66 6.83 25.58
C LEU A 36 44.21 6.98 26.08
N LEU A 37 43.95 7.86 27.04
CA LEU A 37 42.58 8.18 27.46
C LEU A 37 41.75 8.77 26.36
N GLY A 38 42.31 9.66 25.56
CA GLY A 38 41.63 10.23 24.37
C GLY A 38 41.27 9.17 23.36
N ILE A 39 42.18 8.25 23.07
CA ILE A 39 41.92 7.15 22.09
C ILE A 39 40.83 6.21 22.62
N THR A 40 40.90 5.81 23.92
CA THR A 40 39.87 4.92 24.49
C THR A 40 38.51 5.57 24.50
N PHE A 41 38.42 6.86 24.80
CA PHE A 41 37.18 7.62 24.74
C PHE A 41 36.63 7.72 23.31
N PHE A 42 37.50 7.97 22.36
CA PHE A 42 37.11 8.03 20.94
C PHE A 42 36.59 6.69 20.42
N ILE A 43 37.24 5.59 20.80
CA ILE A 43 36.77 4.22 20.45
C ILE A 43 35.40 3.96 21.08
N ALA A 44 35.19 4.34 22.32
CA ALA A 44 33.88 4.20 23.00
C ALA A 44 32.78 5.01 22.29
N LEU A 45 33.07 6.24 21.88
CA LEU A 45 32.13 7.06 21.12
C LEU A 45 31.78 6.45 19.77
N LEU A 46 32.76 5.92 19.04
CA LEU A 46 32.51 5.23 17.77
C LEU A 46 31.63 4.00 17.98
N TRP A 47 31.82 3.27 19.04
CA TRP A 47 31.04 2.09 19.36
C TRP A 47 29.59 2.44 19.72
N ILE A 48 29.40 3.49 20.53
CA ILE A 48 28.08 4.02 20.86
C ILE A 48 27.36 4.53 19.59
N TYR A 49 28.09 5.28 18.76
CA TYR A 49 27.54 5.77 17.49
C TYR A 49 27.08 4.63 16.57
N LYS A 50 27.93 3.61 16.38
CA LYS A 50 27.58 2.44 15.56
C LYS A 50 26.37 1.69 16.12
N ALA A 51 26.33 1.48 17.44
CA ALA A 51 25.21 0.82 18.10
C ALA A 51 23.88 1.64 17.98
N SER A 52 23.98 2.96 18.08
CA SER A 52 22.84 3.86 17.89
C SER A 52 22.33 3.83 16.44
N CYS A 53 23.22 3.89 15.45
CA CYS A 53 22.83 3.79 14.04
C CYS A 53 22.14 2.46 13.73
N SER A 54 22.68 1.35 14.21
CA SER A 54 22.07 0.03 14.00
C SER A 54 20.66 -0.07 14.60
N ARG A 55 20.49 0.42 15.83
CA ARG A 55 19.15 0.47 16.47
C ARG A 55 18.18 1.37 15.73
N PHE A 56 18.66 2.50 15.23
CA PHE A 56 17.83 3.42 14.46
C PHE A 56 17.38 2.82 13.12
N GLU A 57 18.26 2.10 12.43
CA GLU A 57 17.93 1.37 11.21
C GLU A 57 16.90 0.26 11.48
N GLU A 58 17.06 -0.52 12.56
CA GLU A 58 16.11 -1.55 12.97
C GLU A 58 14.73 -0.94 13.30
N GLU A 59 14.71 0.17 14.04
CA GLU A 59 13.48 0.86 14.42
C GLU A 59 12.77 1.47 13.23
N LEU A 60 13.51 2.09 12.30
CA LEU A 60 12.96 2.60 11.03
C LEU A 60 12.36 1.47 10.18
N THR A 61 13.07 0.35 10.06
CA THR A 61 12.58 -0.81 9.30
C THR A 61 11.31 -1.36 9.94
N TYR A 62 11.29 -1.55 11.25
CA TYR A 62 10.13 -2.02 11.98
C TYR A 62 8.92 -1.09 11.84
N HIS A 63 9.12 0.23 11.96
CA HIS A 63 8.05 1.21 11.76
C HIS A 63 7.56 1.23 10.31
N SER A 64 8.46 1.14 9.34
CA SER A 64 8.09 1.06 7.92
C SER A 64 7.25 -0.18 7.61
N ASP A 65 7.67 -1.34 8.11
CA ASP A 65 6.94 -2.59 7.90
C ASP A 65 5.56 -2.56 8.59
N THR A 66 5.49 -2.00 9.79
CA THR A 66 4.24 -1.84 10.54
C THR A 66 3.28 -0.91 9.80
N LEU A 67 3.75 0.25 9.33
CA LEU A 67 2.96 1.21 8.57
C LEU A 67 2.49 0.59 7.24
N THR A 68 3.37 -0.11 6.54
CA THR A 68 3.02 -0.81 5.30
C THR A 68 1.94 -1.85 5.55
N GLY A 69 2.06 -2.63 6.61
CA GLY A 69 1.06 -3.61 7.02
C GLY A 69 -0.30 -2.97 7.33
N GLN A 70 -0.32 -1.86 8.05
CA GLN A 70 -1.55 -1.11 8.35
C GLN A 70 -2.20 -0.54 7.07
N ILE A 71 -1.39 0.03 6.16
CA ILE A 71 -1.89 0.54 4.88
C ILE A 71 -2.50 -0.60 4.06
N CYS A 72 -1.82 -1.73 3.92
CA CYS A 72 -2.36 -2.90 3.22
C CYS A 72 -3.68 -3.37 3.83
N GLN A 73 -3.76 -3.46 5.15
CA GLN A 73 -4.99 -3.86 5.84
C GLN A 73 -6.13 -2.87 5.61
N ASN A 74 -5.87 -1.58 5.65
CA ASN A 74 -6.88 -0.54 5.39
C ASN A 74 -7.35 -0.59 3.93
N VAL A 75 -6.45 -0.82 2.98
CA VAL A 75 -6.79 -1.01 1.57
C VAL A 75 -7.69 -2.23 1.41
N ASP A 76 -7.34 -3.36 2.00
CA ASP A 76 -8.13 -4.59 1.94
C ASP A 76 -9.54 -4.42 2.53
N ILE A 77 -9.66 -3.74 3.67
CA ILE A 77 -10.96 -3.42 4.29
C ILE A 77 -11.78 -2.54 3.35
N THR A 78 -11.20 -1.48 2.80
CA THR A 78 -11.91 -0.56 1.91
C THR A 78 -12.33 -1.24 0.61
N LEU A 79 -11.47 -2.06 0.01
CA LEU A 79 -11.81 -2.85 -1.17
C LEU A 79 -12.94 -3.83 -0.88
N LYS A 80 -12.94 -4.45 0.31
CA LYS A 80 -14.01 -5.34 0.74
C LYS A 80 -15.33 -4.59 0.94
N GLU A 81 -15.32 -3.43 1.58
CA GLU A 81 -16.51 -2.59 1.73
C GLU A 81 -17.07 -2.13 0.39
N LEU A 82 -16.20 -1.72 -0.54
CA LEU A 82 -16.60 -1.37 -1.91
C LEU A 82 -17.20 -2.57 -2.64
N ALA A 83 -16.60 -3.75 -2.47
CA ALA A 83 -17.13 -4.98 -3.03
C ALA A 83 -18.50 -5.34 -2.43
N GLU A 84 -18.68 -5.17 -1.13
CA GLU A 84 -19.96 -5.40 -0.45
C GLU A 84 -21.04 -4.42 -0.91
N LYS A 85 -20.72 -3.16 -1.18
CA LYS A 85 -21.64 -2.18 -1.79
C LYS A 85 -22.12 -2.60 -3.19
N THR A 86 -21.35 -3.42 -3.89
CA THR A 86 -21.76 -3.98 -5.20
C THR A 86 -22.58 -5.28 -5.09
N VAL A 87 -22.66 -5.89 -3.89
CA VAL A 87 -23.47 -7.11 -3.65
C VAL A 87 -24.97 -6.88 -3.92
N PRO A 88 -25.58 -5.76 -3.47
CA PRO A 88 -26.96 -5.47 -3.82
C PRO A 88 -27.19 -5.41 -5.34
N LEU A 89 -26.17 -5.01 -6.10
CA LEU A 89 -26.20 -4.98 -7.55
C LEU A 89 -26.36 -6.38 -8.16
N THR A 90 -25.88 -7.40 -7.46
CA THR A 90 -25.90 -8.79 -7.94
C THR A 90 -26.99 -9.64 -7.29
N ALA A 91 -27.39 -9.32 -6.04
CA ALA A 91 -28.25 -10.16 -5.23
C ALA A 91 -29.71 -9.67 -5.12
N THR A 92 -29.97 -8.38 -5.36
CA THR A 92 -31.25 -7.77 -4.97
C THR A 92 -32.36 -7.93 -6.03
N ASN A 93 -32.06 -8.49 -7.18
CA ASN A 93 -33.13 -8.58 -8.20
C ASN A 93 -33.24 -9.99 -8.78
N GLU A 94 -34.12 -10.78 -8.19
CA GLU A 94 -34.66 -12.00 -8.80
C GLU A 94 -35.06 -11.77 -10.26
N ARG A 95 -35.52 -10.54 -10.58
CA ARG A 95 -35.87 -10.12 -11.94
C ARG A 95 -34.66 -9.87 -12.82
N PHE A 96 -33.52 -9.41 -12.29
CA PHE A 96 -32.37 -9.07 -13.12
C PHE A 96 -31.66 -10.33 -13.65
N GLY A 97 -31.44 -11.33 -12.81
CA GLY A 97 -30.94 -12.63 -13.24
C GLY A 97 -31.88 -13.29 -14.26
N SER A 98 -33.20 -13.23 -14.02
CA SER A 98 -34.19 -13.75 -14.95
C SER A 98 -34.28 -12.94 -16.26
N LEU A 99 -34.06 -11.62 -16.23
CA LEU A 99 -33.97 -10.79 -17.44
C LEU A 99 -32.75 -11.15 -18.29
N LEU A 100 -31.59 -11.41 -17.67
CA LEU A 100 -30.38 -11.82 -18.36
C LEU A 100 -30.47 -13.27 -18.88
N SER A 101 -31.08 -14.16 -18.09
CA SER A 101 -31.25 -15.58 -18.44
C SER A 101 -32.43 -15.83 -19.36
N GLY A 102 -33.43 -14.95 -19.36
CA GLY A 102 -34.71 -15.09 -20.06
C GLY A 102 -34.66 -14.72 -21.56
N VAL A 103 -33.50 -14.31 -22.08
CA VAL A 103 -33.32 -14.17 -23.55
C VAL A 103 -33.21 -15.56 -24.15
N ARG A 104 -34.37 -16.21 -24.30
CA ARG A 104 -34.47 -17.49 -25.03
C ARG A 104 -34.03 -17.28 -26.47
N GLU A 105 -33.34 -18.27 -27.03
CA GLU A 105 -32.90 -18.29 -28.44
C GLU A 105 -34.07 -18.24 -29.44
N GLU A 106 -35.29 -18.50 -28.98
CA GLU A 106 -36.49 -18.58 -29.81
C GLU A 106 -37.14 -17.22 -30.14
N ASP A 107 -36.85 -16.15 -29.33
CA ASP A 107 -37.48 -14.83 -29.50
C ASP A 107 -36.64 -13.88 -30.36
N LYS A 108 -36.21 -14.32 -31.51
CA LYS A 108 -35.28 -13.59 -32.41
C LYS A 108 -35.79 -12.29 -33.04
N GLY A 109 -36.98 -11.81 -32.73
CA GLY A 109 -37.49 -10.74 -33.58
C GLY A 109 -38.14 -9.51 -32.93
N LYS A 110 -38.80 -9.60 -31.76
CA LYS A 110 -39.64 -8.49 -31.27
C LYS A 110 -39.44 -8.06 -29.83
N GLU A 111 -38.90 -8.91 -28.94
CA GLU A 111 -38.74 -8.58 -27.53
C GLU A 111 -37.37 -8.03 -27.14
N ILE A 112 -36.36 -8.19 -27.98
CA ILE A 112 -34.96 -7.79 -27.71
C ILE A 112 -34.81 -6.30 -27.35
N PRO A 113 -35.46 -5.34 -28.08
CA PRO A 113 -35.32 -3.92 -27.75
C PRO A 113 -35.88 -3.56 -26.38
N PHE A 114 -37.00 -4.16 -25.97
CA PHE A 114 -37.63 -3.93 -24.68
C PHE A 114 -36.83 -4.48 -23.52
N GLN A 115 -36.19 -5.61 -23.73
CA GLN A 115 -35.34 -6.25 -22.71
C GLN A 115 -34.04 -5.47 -22.49
N ARG A 116 -33.42 -5.01 -23.58
CA ARG A 116 -32.24 -4.12 -23.50
C ARG A 116 -32.56 -2.84 -22.71
N LEU A 117 -33.70 -2.23 -22.98
CA LEU A 117 -34.16 -1.04 -22.29
C LEU A 117 -34.40 -1.33 -20.80
N ARG A 118 -35.00 -2.46 -20.42
CA ARG A 118 -35.20 -2.85 -19.03
C ARG A 118 -33.90 -3.07 -18.29
N ILE A 119 -32.94 -3.75 -18.92
CA ILE A 119 -31.60 -3.96 -18.32
C ILE A 119 -30.93 -2.60 -18.08
N ARG A 120 -30.94 -1.74 -19.10
CA ARG A 120 -30.35 -0.41 -19.00
C ARG A 120 -30.99 0.43 -17.89
N ASN A 121 -32.32 0.51 -17.84
CA ASN A 121 -33.04 1.26 -16.81
C ASN A 121 -32.69 0.75 -15.41
N HIS A 122 -32.55 -0.58 -15.27
CA HIS A 122 -32.15 -1.17 -14.00
C HIS A 122 -30.71 -0.80 -13.61
N LEU A 123 -29.77 -0.78 -14.55
CA LEU A 123 -28.41 -0.31 -14.31
C LEU A 123 -28.37 1.18 -13.96
N GLU A 124 -29.20 2.01 -14.59
CA GLU A 124 -29.35 3.44 -14.27
C GLU A 124 -29.92 3.64 -12.84
N GLU A 125 -30.92 2.84 -12.44
CA GLU A 125 -31.44 2.82 -11.07
C GLU A 125 -30.35 2.45 -10.06
N MET A 126 -29.63 1.37 -10.29
CA MET A 126 -28.51 0.93 -9.46
C MET A 126 -27.43 2.01 -9.34
N LEU A 127 -27.08 2.66 -10.43
CA LEU A 127 -26.10 3.73 -10.47
C LEU A 127 -26.58 4.94 -9.66
N SER A 128 -27.90 5.25 -9.70
CA SER A 128 -28.48 6.36 -8.94
C SER A 128 -28.43 6.14 -7.42
N MET A 129 -28.48 4.88 -6.98
CA MET A 129 -28.42 4.51 -5.57
C MET A 129 -27.00 4.48 -4.99
N ASN A 130 -25.98 4.49 -5.84
CA ASN A 130 -24.58 4.32 -5.43
C ASN A 130 -23.68 5.46 -5.89
N ASP A 131 -23.51 6.48 -5.05
CA ASP A 131 -22.71 7.66 -5.38
C ASP A 131 -21.22 7.38 -5.61
N ASP A 132 -20.72 6.28 -5.10
CA ASP A 132 -19.32 5.87 -5.25
C ASP A 132 -19.02 5.23 -6.61
N ILE A 133 -20.06 4.90 -7.42
CA ILE A 133 -19.91 4.26 -8.73
C ILE A 133 -20.01 5.33 -9.84
N ASN A 134 -19.05 5.31 -10.75
CA ASN A 134 -19.00 6.21 -11.90
C ASN A 134 -19.82 5.70 -13.09
N TRP A 135 -19.61 4.43 -13.40
CA TRP A 135 -20.36 3.71 -14.43
C TRP A 135 -20.45 2.24 -14.03
N ILE A 136 -21.45 1.57 -14.57
CA ILE A 136 -21.71 0.16 -14.39
C ILE A 136 -22.05 -0.48 -15.72
N ALA A 137 -21.51 -1.67 -15.95
CA ALA A 137 -21.82 -2.46 -17.14
C ALA A 137 -22.09 -3.91 -16.77
N VAL A 138 -22.86 -4.59 -17.59
CA VAL A 138 -23.07 -6.03 -17.52
C VAL A 138 -22.71 -6.64 -18.86
N ILE A 139 -21.92 -7.69 -18.82
CA ILE A 139 -21.56 -8.53 -19.96
C ILE A 139 -22.32 -9.84 -19.79
N ASP A 140 -23.25 -10.13 -20.67
CA ASP A 140 -24.05 -11.35 -20.60
C ASP A 140 -23.29 -12.57 -21.16
N ARG A 141 -23.90 -13.75 -21.08
CA ARG A 141 -23.32 -15.00 -21.59
C ARG A 141 -23.09 -15.02 -23.13
N ARG A 142 -23.67 -14.07 -23.83
CA ARG A 142 -23.52 -13.90 -25.31
C ARG A 142 -22.48 -12.85 -25.66
N ASN A 143 -21.77 -12.31 -24.63
CA ASN A 143 -20.85 -11.18 -24.73
C ASN A 143 -21.56 -9.88 -25.20
N GLU A 144 -22.88 -9.75 -24.99
CA GLU A 144 -23.56 -8.47 -25.16
C GLU A 144 -23.28 -7.58 -23.96
N VAL A 145 -22.96 -6.31 -24.22
CA VAL A 145 -22.61 -5.33 -23.19
C VAL A 145 -23.76 -4.35 -23.00
N TYR A 146 -24.25 -4.27 -21.78
CA TYR A 146 -25.23 -3.29 -21.32
C TYR A 146 -24.56 -2.34 -20.36
N MET A 147 -24.71 -1.03 -20.53
CA MET A 147 -24.00 -0.04 -19.73
C MET A 147 -24.88 1.12 -19.33
N ALA A 148 -24.66 1.61 -18.10
CA ALA A 148 -25.15 2.89 -17.60
C ALA A 148 -23.97 3.72 -17.04
N TYR A 149 -24.02 5.02 -17.21
CA TYR A 149 -23.00 5.96 -16.75
C TYR A 149 -23.66 7.27 -16.30
N ARG A 150 -22.95 8.01 -15.45
CA ARG A 150 -23.42 9.32 -14.99
C ARG A 150 -23.16 10.39 -16.06
N ASP A 151 -24.18 11.18 -16.35
CA ASP A 151 -24.12 12.24 -17.37
C ASP A 151 -23.07 13.35 -17.09
N SER A 152 -22.59 13.43 -15.86
CA SER A 152 -21.60 14.44 -15.43
C SER A 152 -20.17 14.18 -15.92
N ARG A 153 -19.91 13.07 -16.62
CA ARG A 153 -18.56 12.72 -17.08
C ARG A 153 -18.20 13.34 -18.44
N PRO A 154 -16.92 13.69 -18.63
CA PRO A 154 -16.41 14.08 -19.93
C PRO A 154 -16.61 12.93 -20.94
N LYS A 155 -17.04 13.25 -22.15
CA LYS A 155 -17.13 12.28 -23.25
C LYS A 155 -15.74 11.68 -23.49
N GLY A 156 -15.65 10.35 -23.51
CA GLY A 156 -14.38 9.61 -23.71
C GLY A 156 -13.78 9.01 -22.46
N THR A 157 -14.34 9.27 -21.27
CA THR A 157 -13.85 8.64 -20.01
C THR A 157 -14.55 7.32 -19.69
N VAL A 158 -15.63 6.99 -20.41
CA VAL A 158 -16.34 5.72 -20.26
C VAL A 158 -15.84 4.76 -21.34
N PRO A 159 -15.38 3.55 -20.98
CA PRO A 159 -14.89 2.59 -21.96
C PRO A 159 -16.01 2.18 -22.92
N GLY A 160 -15.66 1.99 -24.18
CA GLY A 160 -16.59 1.46 -25.17
C GLY A 160 -16.87 -0.03 -24.93
N SER A 161 -17.95 -0.54 -25.56
CA SER A 161 -18.31 -1.97 -25.44
C SER A 161 -17.17 -2.91 -25.88
N ILE A 162 -16.38 -2.51 -26.88
CA ILE A 162 -15.23 -3.29 -27.36
C ILE A 162 -14.12 -3.32 -26.32
N GLU A 163 -13.83 -2.18 -25.69
CA GLU A 163 -12.80 -2.08 -24.63
C GLU A 163 -13.19 -2.90 -23.40
N LEU A 164 -14.46 -2.89 -23.01
CA LEU A 164 -14.97 -3.73 -21.92
C LEU A 164 -14.88 -5.21 -22.23
N LEU A 165 -15.18 -5.61 -23.46
CA LEU A 165 -15.04 -7.01 -23.89
C LEU A 165 -13.58 -7.43 -23.91
N SER A 166 -12.66 -6.58 -24.38
CA SER A 166 -11.22 -6.83 -24.32
C SER A 166 -10.77 -7.01 -22.88
N LEU A 167 -11.13 -6.08 -21.99
CA LEU A 167 -10.82 -6.15 -20.55
C LEU A 167 -11.33 -7.46 -19.93
N TYR A 168 -12.52 -7.88 -20.29
CA TYR A 168 -13.09 -9.15 -19.86
C TYR A 168 -12.28 -10.34 -20.37
N MET A 169 -11.97 -10.38 -21.67
CA MET A 169 -11.24 -11.50 -22.28
C MET A 169 -9.86 -11.69 -21.66
N ASP A 170 -9.17 -10.58 -21.37
CA ASP A 170 -7.84 -10.59 -20.77
C ASP A 170 -7.85 -11.11 -19.32
N ASN A 171 -8.99 -10.97 -18.62
CA ASN A 171 -9.13 -11.34 -17.21
C ASN A 171 -10.03 -12.55 -16.96
N LYS A 172 -10.55 -13.19 -18.02
CA LYS A 172 -11.49 -14.29 -17.92
C LYS A 172 -11.00 -15.47 -17.08
N GLU A 173 -9.71 -15.78 -17.15
CA GLU A 173 -9.10 -16.87 -16.39
C GLU A 173 -9.07 -16.57 -14.87
N ASN A 174 -8.97 -15.30 -14.50
CA ASN A 174 -9.01 -14.86 -13.10
C ASN A 174 -10.44 -14.77 -12.55
N LEU A 175 -11.43 -14.64 -13.44
CA LEU A 175 -12.84 -14.67 -13.12
C LEU A 175 -13.29 -16.12 -13.14
N SER A 176 -13.15 -16.82 -12.01
CA SER A 176 -13.74 -18.18 -11.94
C SER A 176 -15.27 -18.10 -11.99
N ASP A 177 -15.92 -19.12 -12.58
CA ASP A 177 -17.37 -19.28 -12.61
C ASP A 177 -17.98 -19.53 -11.21
N ARG A 178 -17.29 -19.13 -10.16
CA ARG A 178 -17.76 -19.26 -8.78
C ARG A 178 -18.40 -17.95 -8.31
N PRO A 179 -19.53 -18.04 -7.60
CA PRO A 179 -20.16 -16.87 -7.01
C PRO A 179 -19.18 -16.21 -6.01
N GLY A 180 -19.10 -14.89 -6.09
CA GLY A 180 -18.33 -14.10 -5.14
C GLY A 180 -16.90 -13.75 -5.55
N ASN A 181 -16.36 -14.33 -6.61
CA ASN A 181 -15.04 -13.93 -7.11
C ASN A 181 -15.08 -12.50 -7.66
N ILE A 182 -14.10 -11.73 -7.23
CA ILE A 182 -13.92 -10.33 -7.60
C ILE A 182 -12.52 -10.16 -8.14
N VAL A 183 -12.41 -9.48 -9.27
CA VAL A 183 -11.14 -9.04 -9.85
C VAL A 183 -11.13 -7.53 -9.83
N TRP A 184 -10.07 -6.97 -9.26
CA TRP A 184 -9.80 -5.55 -9.22
C TRP A 184 -8.81 -5.18 -10.31
N LEU A 185 -9.14 -4.17 -11.10
CA LEU A 185 -8.36 -3.70 -12.22
C LEU A 185 -8.16 -2.19 -12.10
N THR A 186 -7.02 -1.71 -12.55
CA THR A 186 -6.81 -0.27 -12.68
C THR A 186 -7.64 0.26 -13.85
N SER A 187 -8.34 1.37 -13.63
CA SER A 187 -9.02 2.08 -14.70
C SER A 187 -8.00 2.65 -15.69
N ALA A 188 -8.31 2.65 -16.97
CA ALA A 188 -7.50 3.32 -17.98
C ALA A 188 -7.40 4.84 -17.73
N ASN A 189 -8.38 5.39 -17.03
CA ASN A 189 -8.37 6.76 -16.52
C ASN A 189 -7.99 6.71 -15.04
N GLU A 190 -6.97 7.46 -14.63
CA GLU A 190 -6.42 7.48 -13.26
C GLU A 190 -7.42 7.78 -12.13
N ASP A 191 -8.70 8.03 -12.48
CA ASP A 191 -9.75 8.50 -11.58
C ASP A 191 -10.53 7.41 -10.84
N GLY A 192 -10.29 6.12 -11.11
CA GLY A 192 -11.07 5.05 -10.50
C GLY A 192 -10.40 3.68 -10.54
N ILE A 193 -11.02 2.75 -9.83
CA ILE A 193 -10.69 1.33 -9.86
C ILE A 193 -11.87 0.59 -10.46
N VAL A 194 -11.57 -0.35 -11.34
CA VAL A 194 -12.59 -1.19 -11.96
C VAL A 194 -12.72 -2.49 -11.18
N LEU A 195 -13.93 -2.77 -10.74
CA LEU A 195 -14.32 -4.04 -10.15
C LEU A 195 -14.99 -4.88 -11.20
N MET A 196 -14.60 -6.14 -11.31
CA MET A 196 -15.29 -7.14 -12.14
C MET A 196 -15.70 -8.33 -11.30
N ARG A 197 -16.94 -8.79 -11.43
CA ARG A 197 -17.52 -9.86 -10.63
C ARG A 197 -18.45 -10.75 -11.46
N SER A 198 -18.44 -12.06 -11.17
CA SER A 198 -19.37 -13.01 -11.75
C SER A 198 -20.80 -12.79 -11.25
N LEU A 199 -21.75 -12.80 -12.16
CA LEU A 199 -23.17 -12.63 -11.91
C LEU A 199 -23.90 -13.97 -12.00
N PHE A 200 -24.70 -14.28 -10.99
CA PHE A 200 -25.50 -15.49 -10.92
C PHE A 200 -26.97 -15.15 -10.68
N ASP A 201 -27.85 -15.94 -11.27
CA ASP A 201 -29.27 -15.94 -10.92
C ASP A 201 -29.44 -16.49 -9.51
N THR A 202 -30.02 -15.71 -8.61
CA THR A 202 -30.18 -16.06 -7.18
C THR A 202 -31.09 -17.25 -6.97
N ASN A 203 -32.06 -17.50 -7.85
CA ASN A 203 -33.01 -18.60 -7.72
C ASN A 203 -32.47 -19.91 -8.29
N THR A 204 -31.75 -19.84 -9.40
CA THR A 204 -31.28 -21.02 -10.11
C THR A 204 -29.80 -21.30 -9.90
N MET A 205 -29.06 -20.36 -9.28
CA MET A 205 -27.60 -20.37 -9.15
C MET A 205 -26.85 -20.57 -10.47
N LYS A 206 -27.53 -20.27 -11.57
CA LYS A 206 -26.91 -20.35 -12.89
C LYS A 206 -26.12 -19.06 -13.17
N PHE A 207 -24.96 -19.24 -13.73
CA PHE A 207 -24.14 -18.15 -14.20
C PHE A 207 -24.90 -17.36 -15.29
N CYS A 208 -24.97 -16.03 -15.16
CA CYS A 208 -25.69 -15.14 -16.06
C CYS A 208 -24.78 -14.24 -16.88
N GLY A 209 -23.57 -13.99 -16.40
CA GLY A 209 -22.63 -13.06 -17.01
C GLY A 209 -21.71 -12.42 -15.98
N TYR A 210 -21.22 -11.24 -16.29
CA TYR A 210 -20.31 -10.48 -15.43
C TYR A 210 -20.83 -9.06 -15.25
N ILE A 211 -20.68 -8.54 -14.03
CA ILE A 211 -20.85 -7.12 -13.73
C ILE A 211 -19.48 -6.46 -13.65
N VAL A 212 -19.37 -5.30 -14.27
CA VAL A 212 -18.18 -4.46 -14.28
C VAL A 212 -18.58 -3.09 -13.80
N ALA A 213 -17.90 -2.56 -12.81
CA ALA A 213 -18.20 -1.23 -12.28
C ALA A 213 -16.91 -0.46 -12.00
N GLU A 214 -16.89 0.82 -12.35
CA GLU A 214 -15.82 1.70 -11.95
C GLU A 214 -16.22 2.43 -10.67
N VAL A 215 -15.39 2.27 -9.65
CA VAL A 215 -15.54 2.91 -8.35
C VAL A 215 -14.65 4.14 -8.29
N LYS A 216 -15.16 5.24 -7.71
CA LYS A 216 -14.41 6.49 -7.54
C LYS A 216 -13.21 6.29 -6.62
N ASN A 217 -12.08 6.85 -7.00
CA ASN A 217 -10.84 6.78 -6.22
C ASN A 217 -10.86 7.58 -4.90
N LYS A 218 -11.92 8.37 -4.64
CA LYS A 218 -12.04 9.18 -3.42
C LYS A 218 -11.92 8.35 -2.14
N SER A 219 -12.56 7.18 -2.12
CA SER A 219 -12.56 6.30 -0.95
C SER A 219 -11.18 5.68 -0.68
N LEU A 220 -10.36 5.52 -1.72
CA LEU A 220 -8.99 5.03 -1.58
C LEU A 220 -8.02 6.17 -1.28
N LYS A 221 -8.20 7.35 -1.87
CA LYS A 221 -7.37 8.53 -1.55
C LYS A 221 -7.44 8.89 -0.07
N ALA A 222 -8.61 8.75 0.56
CA ALA A 222 -8.79 9.01 1.99
C ALA A 222 -8.00 8.05 2.92
N ILE A 223 -7.43 6.97 2.39
CA ILE A 223 -6.56 6.06 3.16
C ILE A 223 -5.12 6.60 3.21
N PHE A 224 -4.73 7.39 2.20
CA PHE A 224 -3.36 7.90 2.04
C PHE A 224 -3.20 9.35 2.50
N GLU A 225 -4.30 10.03 2.86
CA GLU A 225 -4.33 11.36 3.48
C GLU A 225 -4.39 11.26 5.01
#